data_a57e3edb8a13ba656efeba93df305479
#
_entry.id   a57e3edb8a13ba656efeba93df305479
#
_cell.length_a   1.000
_cell.length_b   1.000
_cell.length_c   1.000
_cell.angle_alpha   90.00
_cell.angle_beta   90.00
_cell.angle_gamma   90.00
#
_symmetry.space_group_name_H-M   'P 1'
#
loop_
_entity.id
_entity.type
_entity.pdbx_description
1 polymer ?
#
loop_
_entity_poly.entity_id
_entity_poly.type
_entity_poly.pdbx_seq_one_letter_code
_entity_poly.pdbx_strand_id
1 'polypeptide(L)'
;MKNLLILTFAGLGERHNVGAPTFWKTVEGFIAAGWKVWIVDVGTKEDTPLGERDYGDGLYIVRFNPPFLRETRIRKIGWFFGFANVFAIRHILIREAGRLINEQHLAADNTVVYGQDTHAVHAAKQISRTYAMPLVTRFYGIWDMMTKKDNLVNRLRYYPKLQAYGVEADMVLMTNDGTRGDEVLKRSGNKSRKIFFWRNGVDIPGAPAVSLGAELPLNKSDTVLMTLSRLQAGKRVNLAIDALAEVVKSHPEAKLVIVGYGEERKNLEEQVCALGLEKHVIFTGRISHELVYDYLQRADVFLSLYSASNLGNPLFEAMRCGKAIITVDTGTTGSVIKNEANGILLPEKELSCLPEEICRLLSDEDERKRLGEGAKRFADENFWTWDERIAAEIREVTALLPPERN
;
A
#
# COMPACT_ATOMS: atom_id res chain seq x y z
N MET A 1 -10.74 11.98 -27.13
CA MET A 1 -10.22 12.07 -25.74
C MET A 1 -10.47 10.74 -25.05
N LYS A 2 -9.48 10.17 -24.37
CA LYS A 2 -9.58 8.86 -23.70
C LYS A 2 -10.12 9.03 -22.27
N ASN A 3 -10.89 8.07 -21.79
CA ASN A 3 -11.53 8.11 -20.48
C ASN A 3 -11.16 6.87 -19.66
N LEU A 4 -10.90 7.08 -18.38
CA LEU A 4 -10.71 6.02 -17.39
C LEU A 4 -11.86 6.11 -16.37
N LEU A 5 -12.72 5.10 -16.34
CA LEU A 5 -13.83 5.01 -15.40
C LEU A 5 -13.47 4.05 -14.26
N ILE A 6 -13.17 4.59 -13.09
CA ILE A 6 -12.76 3.83 -11.90
C ILE A 6 -13.94 3.61 -10.98
N LEU A 7 -14.25 2.36 -10.69
CA LEU A 7 -15.18 1.96 -9.63
C LEU A 7 -14.36 1.47 -8.44
N THR A 8 -14.62 2.03 -7.25
CA THR A 8 -13.84 1.70 -6.05
C THR A 8 -14.66 1.75 -4.76
N PHE A 9 -14.17 1.06 -3.76
CA PHE A 9 -14.65 1.08 -2.37
C PHE A 9 -13.48 1.42 -1.42
N ALA A 10 -12.57 2.24 -1.87
CA ALA A 10 -11.33 2.50 -1.13
C ALA A 10 -11.49 3.55 -0.01
N GLY A 11 -12.63 4.23 0.08
CA GLY A 11 -12.79 5.34 1.01
C GLY A 11 -11.67 6.35 0.81
N LEU A 12 -11.50 6.77 -0.43
CA LEU A 12 -10.47 7.71 -0.85
C LEU A 12 -10.64 9.00 -0.05
N GLY A 13 -9.62 9.43 0.66
CA GLY A 13 -9.57 10.75 1.25
C GLY A 13 -9.64 11.84 0.17
N GLU A 14 -9.48 13.11 0.56
CA GLU A 14 -9.29 14.16 -0.41
C GLU A 14 -8.08 13.87 -1.31
N ARG A 15 -8.10 14.43 -2.52
CA ARG A 15 -6.98 14.40 -3.45
C ARG A 15 -5.70 14.83 -2.72
N HIS A 16 -4.61 14.11 -2.91
CA HIS A 16 -3.34 14.27 -2.18
C HIS A 16 -3.37 13.93 -0.68
N ASN A 17 -4.50 13.47 -0.14
CA ASN A 17 -4.52 13.02 1.25
C ASN A 17 -3.81 11.67 1.39
N VAL A 18 -3.04 11.55 2.45
CA VAL A 18 -1.99 10.56 2.75
C VAL A 18 -2.47 9.09 2.81
N GLY A 19 -3.71 8.79 2.47
CA GLY A 19 -4.29 7.45 2.71
C GLY A 19 -4.07 6.39 1.64
N ALA A 20 -3.77 6.76 0.39
CA ALA A 20 -3.68 5.83 -0.74
C ALA A 20 -2.71 6.34 -1.83
N PRO A 21 -1.40 6.47 -1.54
CA PRO A 21 -0.45 7.06 -2.48
C PRO A 21 -0.41 6.34 -3.83
N THR A 22 -0.43 5.01 -3.83
CA THR A 22 -0.45 4.21 -5.06
C THR A 22 -1.66 4.49 -5.94
N PHE A 23 -2.84 4.70 -5.34
CA PHE A 23 -4.05 5.05 -6.08
C PHE A 23 -3.91 6.41 -6.75
N TRP A 24 -3.51 7.43 -5.98
CA TRP A 24 -3.40 8.79 -6.50
C TRP A 24 -2.30 8.94 -7.54
N LYS A 25 -1.16 8.28 -7.38
CA LYS A 25 -0.11 8.22 -8.42
C LYS A 25 -0.66 7.67 -9.75
N THR A 26 -1.52 6.63 -9.71
CA THR A 26 -2.18 6.11 -10.93
C THR A 26 -3.11 7.17 -11.53
N VAL A 27 -4.00 7.77 -10.75
CA VAL A 27 -4.95 8.80 -11.21
C VAL A 27 -4.21 9.97 -11.85
N GLU A 28 -3.24 10.55 -11.14
CA GLU A 28 -2.44 11.70 -11.60
C GLU A 28 -1.68 11.37 -12.90
N GLY A 29 -1.13 10.17 -13.00
CA GLY A 29 -0.42 9.75 -14.19
C GLY A 29 -1.32 9.65 -15.42
N PHE A 30 -2.54 9.13 -15.28
CA PHE A 30 -3.51 9.14 -16.39
C PHE A 30 -3.94 10.54 -16.77
N ILE A 31 -4.18 11.44 -15.82
CA ILE A 31 -4.49 12.85 -16.08
C ILE A 31 -3.34 13.52 -16.83
N ALA A 32 -2.11 13.36 -16.35
CA ALA A 32 -0.90 13.91 -17.01
C ALA A 32 -0.71 13.39 -18.44
N ALA A 33 -1.16 12.16 -18.72
CA ALA A 33 -1.19 11.58 -20.05
C ALA A 33 -2.39 12.04 -20.92
N GLY A 34 -3.17 13.01 -20.48
CA GLY A 34 -4.28 13.59 -21.22
C GLY A 34 -5.58 12.78 -21.19
N TRP A 35 -5.73 11.85 -20.23
CA TRP A 35 -6.98 11.13 -20.01
C TRP A 35 -7.91 11.92 -19.09
N LYS A 36 -9.23 11.79 -19.30
CA LYS A 36 -10.20 12.13 -18.27
C LYS A 36 -10.41 10.95 -17.34
N VAL A 37 -10.37 11.21 -16.04
CA VAL A 37 -10.55 10.20 -15.00
C VAL A 37 -11.85 10.45 -14.26
N TRP A 38 -12.72 9.45 -14.29
CA TRP A 38 -14.03 9.43 -13.66
C TRP A 38 -14.00 8.41 -12.53
N ILE A 39 -14.27 8.83 -11.30
CA ILE A 39 -14.23 7.95 -10.14
C ILE A 39 -15.62 7.84 -9.52
N VAL A 40 -16.12 6.61 -9.37
CA VAL A 40 -17.30 6.31 -8.56
C VAL A 40 -16.78 5.60 -7.30
N ASP A 41 -16.82 6.32 -6.17
CA ASP A 41 -16.29 5.86 -4.88
C ASP A 41 -17.40 5.72 -3.85
N VAL A 42 -17.47 4.56 -3.19
CA VAL A 42 -18.30 4.36 -2.01
C VAL A 42 -17.41 4.51 -0.79
N GLY A 43 -17.40 5.71 -0.22
CA GLY A 43 -16.51 6.09 0.89
C GLY A 43 -17.03 5.65 2.24
N THR A 44 -16.11 5.38 3.15
CA THR A 44 -16.41 5.01 4.55
C THR A 44 -15.89 6.01 5.56
N LYS A 45 -15.12 7.03 5.13
CA LYS A 45 -14.51 8.01 6.02
C LYS A 45 -15.42 9.20 6.27
N GLU A 46 -15.58 9.57 7.55
CA GLU A 46 -16.45 10.65 8.02
C GLU A 46 -16.04 12.04 7.47
N ASP A 47 -14.77 12.22 7.14
CA ASP A 47 -14.19 13.52 6.76
C ASP A 47 -14.16 13.77 5.24
N THR A 48 -14.79 12.91 4.43
CA THR A 48 -14.70 13.03 2.98
C THR A 48 -16.00 13.59 2.40
N PRO A 49 -15.96 14.72 1.66
CA PRO A 49 -17.17 15.32 1.09
C PRO A 49 -17.89 14.32 0.16
N LEU A 50 -19.19 14.18 0.39
CA LEU A 50 -20.07 13.37 -0.44
C LEU A 50 -20.57 14.17 -1.63
N GLY A 51 -21.09 13.46 -2.63
CA GLY A 51 -21.67 14.04 -3.84
C GLY A 51 -20.67 14.09 -4.99
N GLU A 52 -20.96 14.95 -5.93
CA GLU A 52 -20.23 15.11 -7.18
C GLU A 52 -19.25 16.27 -7.08
N ARG A 53 -18.05 16.07 -7.59
CA ARG A 53 -17.02 17.12 -7.63
C ARG A 53 -16.23 17.03 -8.92
N ASP A 54 -16.23 18.12 -9.67
CA ASP A 54 -15.33 18.35 -10.79
C ASP A 54 -14.12 19.16 -10.29
N TYR A 55 -12.92 18.64 -10.54
CA TYR A 55 -11.66 19.30 -10.16
C TYR A 55 -11.11 20.22 -11.26
N GLY A 56 -11.75 20.21 -12.47
CA GLY A 56 -11.41 21.08 -13.58
C GLY A 56 -10.18 20.69 -14.40
N ASP A 57 -9.39 19.73 -13.93
CA ASP A 57 -8.14 19.26 -14.56
C ASP A 57 -8.25 17.87 -15.21
N GLY A 58 -9.47 17.42 -15.49
CA GLY A 58 -9.73 16.09 -16.05
C GLY A 58 -10.09 15.04 -15.02
N LEU A 59 -10.22 15.40 -13.74
CA LEU A 59 -10.68 14.55 -12.67
C LEU A 59 -12.11 14.87 -12.25
N TYR A 60 -12.98 13.87 -12.26
CA TYR A 60 -14.34 13.96 -11.76
C TYR A 60 -14.61 12.82 -10.77
N ILE A 61 -15.12 13.15 -9.59
CA ILE A 61 -15.39 12.17 -8.54
C ILE A 61 -16.86 12.24 -8.11
N VAL A 62 -17.51 11.08 -8.08
CA VAL A 62 -18.85 10.90 -7.49
C VAL A 62 -18.70 10.00 -6.27
N ARG A 63 -19.08 10.51 -5.11
CA ARG A 63 -18.87 9.80 -3.84
C ARG A 63 -20.17 9.62 -3.07
N PHE A 64 -20.38 8.40 -2.60
CA PHE A 64 -21.54 7.99 -1.83
C PHE A 64 -21.15 7.45 -0.47
N ASN A 65 -22.06 7.62 0.52
CA ASN A 65 -21.99 6.82 1.73
C ASN A 65 -22.46 5.40 1.44
N PRO A 66 -21.84 4.37 2.05
CA PRO A 66 -22.38 3.03 2.02
C PRO A 66 -23.77 3.04 2.69
N PRO A 67 -24.77 2.38 2.08
CA PRO A 67 -26.16 2.47 2.54
C PRO A 67 -26.43 1.80 3.88
N PHE A 68 -25.51 1.01 4.43
CA PHE A 68 -25.76 0.21 5.63
C PHE A 68 -24.65 0.25 6.65
N LEU A 69 -25.10 0.55 7.85
CA LEU A 69 -24.67 0.09 9.17
C LEU A 69 -23.16 0.11 9.43
N ARG A 70 -22.78 1.15 10.15
CA ARG A 70 -21.67 1.05 11.12
C ARG A 70 -21.76 -0.32 11.79
N GLU A 71 -20.61 -0.96 11.96
CA GLU A 71 -20.48 -2.21 12.70
C GLU A 71 -21.39 -2.19 13.94
N THR A 72 -22.48 -2.90 13.83
CA THR A 72 -23.32 -3.11 15.01
C THR A 72 -22.47 -3.87 16.02
N ARG A 73 -22.46 -3.44 17.27
CA ARG A 73 -21.73 -4.07 18.39
C ARG A 73 -21.98 -5.58 18.55
N ILE A 74 -22.81 -6.17 17.71
CA ILE A 74 -23.14 -7.60 17.72
C ILE A 74 -22.17 -8.35 16.80
N ARG A 75 -21.00 -8.64 17.33
CA ARG A 75 -19.87 -9.34 16.70
C ARG A 75 -20.22 -10.64 15.99
N LYS A 76 -21.33 -11.32 16.37
CA LYS A 76 -21.75 -12.62 15.82
C LYS A 76 -22.57 -12.52 14.52
N ILE A 77 -23.17 -11.40 14.23
CA ILE A 77 -24.05 -11.19 13.06
C ILE A 77 -23.39 -10.28 12.02
N GLY A 78 -22.30 -9.62 12.35
CA GLY A 78 -21.58 -8.66 11.49
C GLY A 78 -21.15 -9.23 10.13
N TRP A 79 -20.88 -10.53 10.02
CA TRP A 79 -20.51 -11.16 8.76
C TRP A 79 -21.69 -11.24 7.76
N PHE A 80 -22.93 -11.43 8.24
CA PHE A 80 -24.13 -11.45 7.40
C PHE A 80 -24.41 -10.06 6.82
N PHE A 81 -24.28 -9.02 7.62
CA PHE A 81 -24.37 -7.63 7.15
C PHE A 81 -23.24 -7.26 6.21
N GLY A 82 -22.04 -7.82 6.38
CA GLY A 82 -20.94 -7.69 5.42
C GLY A 82 -21.31 -8.21 4.04
N PHE A 83 -22.04 -9.32 3.96
CA PHE A 83 -22.54 -9.88 2.70
C PHE A 83 -23.58 -8.95 2.04
N ALA A 84 -24.57 -8.47 2.82
CA ALA A 84 -25.59 -7.54 2.33
C ALA A 84 -24.96 -6.23 1.81
N ASN A 85 -23.95 -5.71 2.52
CA ASN A 85 -23.20 -4.53 2.09
C ASN A 85 -22.50 -4.72 0.75
N VAL A 86 -21.93 -5.90 0.46
CA VAL A 86 -21.29 -6.17 -0.84
C VAL A 86 -22.30 -6.01 -1.98
N PHE A 87 -23.50 -6.54 -1.84
CA PHE A 87 -24.55 -6.40 -2.87
C PHE A 87 -25.05 -4.96 -3.01
N ALA A 88 -25.26 -4.27 -1.89
CA ALA A 88 -25.70 -2.88 -1.90
C ALA A 88 -24.66 -1.94 -2.54
N ILE A 89 -23.40 -2.09 -2.18
CA ILE A 89 -22.26 -1.36 -2.76
C ILE A 89 -22.20 -1.62 -4.27
N ARG A 90 -22.26 -2.89 -4.68
CA ARG A 90 -22.27 -3.27 -6.09
C ARG A 90 -23.41 -2.58 -6.85
N HIS A 91 -24.64 -2.59 -6.29
CA HIS A 91 -25.79 -1.97 -6.93
C HIS A 91 -25.60 -0.45 -7.10
N ILE A 92 -25.11 0.24 -6.09
CA ILE A 92 -24.81 1.68 -6.15
C ILE A 92 -23.76 1.97 -7.22
N LEU A 93 -22.65 1.24 -7.21
CA LEU A 93 -21.57 1.42 -8.18
C LEU A 93 -22.08 1.24 -9.62
N ILE A 94 -22.93 0.24 -9.87
CA ILE A 94 -23.51 -0.01 -11.20
C ILE A 94 -24.44 1.13 -11.62
N ARG A 95 -25.35 1.55 -10.72
CA ARG A 95 -26.31 2.62 -10.99
C ARG A 95 -25.60 3.92 -11.34
N GLU A 96 -24.65 4.34 -10.51
CA GLU A 96 -23.97 5.63 -10.66
C GLU A 96 -22.98 5.63 -11.82
N ALA A 97 -22.27 4.53 -12.04
CA ALA A 97 -21.42 4.41 -13.21
C ALA A 97 -22.25 4.44 -14.50
N GLY A 98 -23.41 3.75 -14.53
CA GLY A 98 -24.33 3.78 -15.68
C GLY A 98 -24.89 5.19 -15.92
N ARG A 99 -25.28 5.92 -14.87
CA ARG A 99 -25.71 7.32 -14.95
C ARG A 99 -24.62 8.17 -15.57
N LEU A 100 -23.41 8.08 -15.05
CA LEU A 100 -22.27 8.87 -15.50
C LEU A 100 -21.90 8.59 -16.96
N ILE A 101 -21.92 7.32 -17.39
CA ILE A 101 -21.69 6.93 -18.78
C ILE A 101 -22.70 7.61 -19.71
N ASN A 102 -23.99 7.60 -19.35
CA ASN A 102 -25.04 8.18 -20.17
C ASN A 102 -24.98 9.72 -20.20
N GLU A 103 -24.80 10.36 -19.06
CA GLU A 103 -24.74 11.83 -18.94
C GLU A 103 -23.50 12.43 -19.61
N GLN A 104 -22.37 11.76 -19.52
CA GLN A 104 -21.09 12.22 -20.05
C GLN A 104 -20.77 11.63 -21.44
N HIS A 105 -21.70 10.85 -22.00
CA HIS A 105 -21.56 10.20 -23.33
C HIS A 105 -20.27 9.40 -23.47
N LEU A 106 -19.89 8.64 -22.41
CA LEU A 106 -18.71 7.81 -22.44
C LEU A 106 -18.92 6.63 -23.42
N ALA A 107 -18.04 6.48 -24.40
CA ALA A 107 -18.16 5.49 -25.45
C ALA A 107 -17.19 4.32 -25.28
N ALA A 108 -17.54 3.16 -25.83
CA ALA A 108 -16.73 1.94 -25.74
C ALA A 108 -15.37 2.02 -26.46
N ASP A 109 -15.27 2.87 -27.46
CA ASP A 109 -14.06 3.07 -28.24
C ASP A 109 -13.02 4.00 -27.58
N ASN A 110 -13.41 4.72 -26.55
CA ASN A 110 -12.53 5.67 -25.86
C ASN A 110 -12.51 5.54 -24.34
N THR A 111 -13.22 4.57 -23.76
CA THR A 111 -13.37 4.42 -22.31
C THR A 111 -12.92 3.05 -21.85
N VAL A 112 -12.05 3.02 -20.82
CA VAL A 112 -11.66 1.78 -20.11
C VAL A 112 -12.27 1.79 -18.71
N VAL A 113 -12.89 0.68 -18.31
CA VAL A 113 -13.48 0.49 -16.98
C VAL A 113 -12.45 -0.14 -16.06
N TYR A 114 -12.22 0.49 -14.91
CA TYR A 114 -11.38 -0.04 -13.84
C TYR A 114 -12.21 -0.50 -12.65
N GLY A 115 -12.14 -1.79 -12.32
CA GLY A 115 -12.64 -2.32 -11.06
C GLY A 115 -11.50 -2.40 -10.05
N GLN A 116 -11.55 -1.53 -9.03
CA GLN A 116 -10.53 -1.55 -7.98
C GLN A 116 -11.01 -2.27 -6.74
N ASP A 117 -10.15 -3.17 -6.27
CA ASP A 117 -10.40 -4.04 -5.13
C ASP A 117 -11.60 -4.99 -5.29
N THR A 118 -11.66 -5.92 -4.37
CA THR A 118 -12.60 -7.03 -4.41
C THR A 118 -14.08 -6.63 -4.35
N HIS A 119 -14.39 -5.42 -3.86
CA HIS A 119 -15.78 -4.94 -3.76
C HIS A 119 -16.31 -4.37 -5.07
N ALA A 120 -15.45 -3.71 -5.87
CA ALA A 120 -15.89 -3.00 -7.08
C ALA A 120 -15.76 -3.86 -8.37
N VAL A 121 -14.93 -4.90 -8.36
CA VAL A 121 -14.62 -5.70 -9.55
C VAL A 121 -15.86 -6.31 -10.22
N HIS A 122 -16.82 -6.81 -9.43
CA HIS A 122 -18.07 -7.36 -10.02
C HIS A 122 -18.95 -6.29 -10.64
N ALA A 123 -19.01 -5.09 -10.04
CA ALA A 123 -19.73 -3.96 -10.61
C ALA A 123 -19.09 -3.51 -11.92
N ALA A 124 -17.74 -3.38 -11.91
CA ALA A 124 -16.98 -3.03 -13.10
C ALA A 124 -17.17 -4.04 -14.24
N LYS A 125 -17.19 -5.35 -13.94
CA LYS A 125 -17.48 -6.38 -14.95
C LYS A 125 -18.88 -6.24 -15.54
N GLN A 126 -19.87 -5.91 -14.72
CA GLN A 126 -21.24 -5.71 -15.21
C GLN A 126 -21.33 -4.47 -16.11
N ILE A 127 -20.72 -3.35 -15.72
CA ILE A 127 -20.64 -2.13 -16.54
C ILE A 127 -19.92 -2.42 -17.86
N SER A 128 -18.75 -3.04 -17.81
CA SER A 128 -17.99 -3.44 -19.00
C SER A 128 -18.84 -4.23 -20.00
N ARG A 129 -19.59 -5.22 -19.52
CA ARG A 129 -20.48 -6.03 -20.38
C ARG A 129 -21.66 -5.25 -20.93
N THR A 130 -22.28 -4.40 -20.09
CA THR A 130 -23.49 -3.63 -20.50
C THR A 130 -23.16 -2.61 -21.57
N TYR A 131 -22.00 -1.97 -21.48
CA TYR A 131 -21.58 -0.90 -22.39
C TYR A 131 -20.49 -1.33 -23.38
N ALA A 132 -20.13 -2.61 -23.42
CA ALA A 132 -19.09 -3.19 -24.29
C ALA A 132 -17.72 -2.49 -24.16
N MET A 133 -17.38 -2.00 -22.97
CA MET A 133 -16.13 -1.30 -22.66
C MET A 133 -15.06 -2.29 -22.19
N PRO A 134 -13.76 -2.10 -22.53
CA PRO A 134 -12.67 -2.89 -21.94
C PRO A 134 -12.62 -2.82 -20.43
N LEU A 135 -12.30 -3.95 -19.79
CA LEU A 135 -12.23 -4.10 -18.33
C LEU A 135 -10.80 -4.33 -17.85
N VAL A 136 -10.39 -3.53 -16.90
CA VAL A 136 -9.20 -3.78 -16.06
C VAL A 136 -9.63 -4.06 -14.64
N THR A 137 -9.09 -5.10 -14.03
CA THR A 137 -9.23 -5.33 -12.58
C THR A 137 -7.90 -5.04 -11.88
N ARG A 138 -7.95 -4.23 -10.82
CA ARG A 138 -6.78 -3.79 -10.05
C ARG A 138 -6.87 -4.27 -8.60
N PHE A 139 -5.84 -4.99 -8.15
CA PHE A 139 -5.72 -5.49 -6.78
C PHE A 139 -4.42 -5.01 -6.14
N TYR A 140 -4.49 -4.58 -4.87
CA TYR A 140 -3.35 -4.05 -4.11
C TYR A 140 -2.70 -5.05 -3.15
N GLY A 141 -2.92 -6.35 -3.38
CA GLY A 141 -2.44 -7.45 -2.55
C GLY A 141 -3.57 -8.27 -1.94
N ILE A 142 -3.22 -9.21 -1.07
CA ILE A 142 -4.17 -10.19 -0.51
C ILE A 142 -4.04 -10.33 1.01
N TRP A 143 -3.63 -9.28 1.68
CA TRP A 143 -3.32 -9.27 3.12
C TRP A 143 -4.30 -10.07 4.00
N ASP A 144 -5.60 -9.83 3.85
CA ASP A 144 -6.64 -10.46 4.68
C ASP A 144 -6.69 -11.99 4.59
N MET A 145 -6.17 -12.57 3.52
CA MET A 145 -6.20 -14.01 3.28
C MET A 145 -4.98 -14.72 3.85
N MET A 146 -3.83 -14.04 3.90
CA MET A 146 -2.57 -14.61 4.38
C MET A 146 -2.52 -14.73 5.90
N THR A 147 -3.22 -13.87 6.63
CA THR A 147 -3.18 -13.80 8.10
C THR A 147 -4.13 -14.76 8.79
N LYS A 148 -5.00 -15.46 8.05
CA LYS A 148 -6.07 -16.29 8.64
C LYS A 148 -5.89 -17.76 8.31
N LYS A 149 -6.16 -18.63 9.31
CA LYS A 149 -6.15 -20.08 9.13
C LYS A 149 -7.10 -20.50 8.00
N ASP A 150 -6.63 -21.35 7.10
CA ASP A 150 -7.46 -21.93 6.04
C ASP A 150 -8.43 -22.96 6.66
N ASN A 151 -9.65 -22.53 6.93
CA ASN A 151 -10.76 -23.36 7.41
C ASN A 151 -12.05 -22.97 6.69
N LEU A 152 -13.05 -23.83 6.77
CA LEU A 152 -14.33 -23.66 6.08
C LEU A 152 -15.02 -22.35 6.43
N VAL A 153 -14.94 -21.91 7.69
CA VAL A 153 -15.56 -20.65 8.16
C VAL A 153 -14.89 -19.45 7.50
N ASN A 154 -13.56 -19.43 7.43
CA ASN A 154 -12.83 -18.35 6.76
C ASN A 154 -13.04 -18.39 5.23
N ARG A 155 -13.09 -19.59 4.61
CA ARG A 155 -13.43 -19.71 3.18
C ARG A 155 -14.80 -19.13 2.87
N LEU A 156 -15.82 -19.42 3.68
CA LEU A 156 -17.17 -18.84 3.53
C LEU A 156 -17.14 -17.31 3.77
N ARG A 157 -16.46 -16.87 4.82
CA ARG A 157 -16.33 -15.44 5.15
C ARG A 157 -15.67 -14.62 4.05
N TYR A 158 -14.64 -15.17 3.39
CA TYR A 158 -13.89 -14.52 2.32
C TYR A 158 -14.38 -14.89 0.92
N TYR A 159 -15.44 -15.70 0.81
CA TYR A 159 -15.97 -16.14 -0.46
C TYR A 159 -16.22 -15.00 -1.48
N PRO A 160 -16.82 -13.85 -1.12
CA PRO A 160 -17.00 -12.75 -2.06
C PRO A 160 -15.67 -12.19 -2.59
N LYS A 161 -14.64 -12.12 -1.74
CA LYS A 161 -13.31 -11.66 -2.14
C LYS A 161 -12.64 -12.67 -3.09
N LEU A 162 -12.75 -13.97 -2.77
CA LEU A 162 -12.25 -15.04 -3.64
C LEU A 162 -12.90 -15.00 -5.02
N GLN A 163 -14.20 -14.79 -5.08
CA GLN A 163 -14.94 -14.64 -6.34
C GLN A 163 -14.44 -13.44 -7.15
N ALA A 164 -14.08 -12.34 -6.49
CA ALA A 164 -13.56 -11.16 -7.16
C ALA A 164 -12.21 -11.42 -7.85
N TYR A 165 -11.32 -12.18 -7.21
CA TYR A 165 -10.04 -12.58 -7.84
C TYR A 165 -10.22 -13.49 -9.05
N GLY A 166 -11.32 -14.25 -9.13
CA GLY A 166 -11.69 -15.09 -10.27
C GLY A 166 -12.35 -14.32 -11.43
N VAL A 167 -12.61 -13.02 -11.29
CA VAL A 167 -13.25 -12.24 -12.35
C VAL A 167 -12.33 -12.09 -13.55
N GLU A 168 -12.75 -12.65 -14.68
CA GLU A 168 -12.05 -12.48 -15.95
C GLU A 168 -12.23 -11.05 -16.48
N ALA A 169 -11.13 -10.45 -16.90
CA ALA A 169 -11.00 -9.12 -17.47
C ALA A 169 -10.10 -9.12 -18.70
N ASP A 170 -10.08 -8.05 -19.47
CA ASP A 170 -9.12 -7.88 -20.55
C ASP A 170 -7.71 -7.74 -20.02
N MET A 171 -7.59 -7.13 -18.82
CA MET A 171 -6.34 -7.02 -18.09
C MET A 171 -6.56 -7.14 -16.58
N VAL A 172 -5.71 -7.89 -15.91
CA VAL A 172 -5.60 -7.93 -14.44
C VAL A 172 -4.28 -7.32 -14.04
N LEU A 173 -4.32 -6.41 -13.09
CA LEU A 173 -3.14 -5.81 -12.51
C LEU A 173 -3.13 -6.07 -11.00
N MET A 174 -2.24 -6.94 -10.55
CA MET A 174 -2.02 -7.29 -9.15
C MET A 174 -0.72 -6.68 -8.67
N THR A 175 -0.77 -5.99 -7.54
CA THR A 175 0.46 -5.49 -6.91
C THR A 175 1.25 -6.65 -6.31
N ASN A 176 2.53 -6.74 -6.67
CA ASN A 176 3.47 -7.66 -6.05
C ASN A 176 4.00 -7.05 -4.74
N ASP A 177 3.21 -7.21 -3.69
CA ASP A 177 3.52 -6.79 -2.33
C ASP A 177 4.11 -7.93 -1.46
N GLY A 178 4.48 -9.04 -2.12
CA GLY A 178 5.05 -10.22 -1.46
C GLY A 178 4.05 -11.15 -0.79
N THR A 179 2.75 -10.87 -0.89
CA THR A 179 1.69 -11.71 -0.30
C THR A 179 1.23 -12.85 -1.24
N ARG A 180 1.95 -13.11 -2.34
CA ARG A 180 1.63 -14.14 -3.34
C ARG A 180 0.25 -14.00 -3.99
N GLY A 181 -0.10 -12.77 -4.38
CA GLY A 181 -1.36 -12.48 -5.06
C GLY A 181 -1.52 -13.22 -6.39
N ASP A 182 -0.42 -13.52 -7.08
CA ASP A 182 -0.38 -14.35 -8.28
C ASP A 182 -0.90 -15.77 -8.06
N GLU A 183 -0.54 -16.40 -6.94
CA GLU A 183 -1.06 -17.72 -6.57
C GLU A 183 -2.57 -17.68 -6.29
N VAL A 184 -3.06 -16.60 -5.68
CA VAL A 184 -4.48 -16.43 -5.39
C VAL A 184 -5.29 -16.25 -6.67
N LEU A 185 -4.81 -15.43 -7.62
CA LEU A 185 -5.44 -15.32 -8.95
C LEU A 185 -5.53 -16.68 -9.63
N LYS A 186 -4.44 -17.44 -9.63
CA LYS A 186 -4.41 -18.79 -10.21
C LYS A 186 -5.38 -19.75 -9.51
N ARG A 187 -5.40 -19.79 -8.18
CA ARG A 187 -6.32 -20.64 -7.39
C ARG A 187 -7.79 -20.25 -7.56
N SER A 188 -8.05 -18.97 -7.80
CA SER A 188 -9.41 -18.44 -8.06
C SER A 188 -9.89 -18.73 -9.49
N GLY A 189 -9.09 -19.42 -10.29
CA GLY A 189 -9.43 -19.79 -11.67
C GLY A 189 -9.50 -18.60 -12.62
N ASN A 190 -8.78 -17.52 -12.33
CA ASN A 190 -8.75 -16.34 -13.20
C ASN A 190 -8.13 -16.71 -14.56
N LYS A 191 -8.87 -16.49 -15.64
CA LYS A 191 -8.47 -16.80 -17.02
C LYS A 191 -8.31 -15.55 -17.87
N SER A 192 -8.04 -14.41 -17.26
CA SER A 192 -7.84 -13.15 -17.96
C SER A 192 -6.69 -13.25 -18.94
N ARG A 193 -6.84 -12.57 -20.09
CA ARG A 193 -5.90 -12.65 -21.21
C ARG A 193 -4.54 -12.04 -20.87
N LYS A 194 -4.52 -10.94 -20.12
CA LYS A 194 -3.32 -10.26 -19.64
C LYS A 194 -3.34 -10.21 -18.13
N ILE A 195 -2.34 -10.77 -17.48
CA ILE A 195 -2.18 -10.71 -16.01
C ILE A 195 -0.79 -10.15 -15.74
N PHE A 196 -0.76 -8.99 -15.09
CA PHE A 196 0.46 -8.34 -14.67
C PHE A 196 0.59 -8.40 -13.14
N PHE A 197 1.77 -8.81 -12.69
CA PHE A 197 2.14 -8.90 -11.29
C PHE A 197 3.33 -7.99 -11.05
N TRP A 198 3.04 -6.69 -10.85
CA TRP A 198 4.05 -5.64 -10.77
C TRP A 198 4.19 -5.08 -9.36
N ARG A 199 5.42 -4.71 -9.00
CA ARG A 199 5.67 -3.92 -7.80
C ARG A 199 5.19 -2.48 -8.01
N ASN A 200 5.02 -1.77 -6.89
CA ASN A 200 4.84 -0.33 -6.94
C ASN A 200 6.12 0.35 -7.45
N GLY A 201 5.97 1.54 -8.01
CA GLY A 201 7.11 2.38 -8.33
C GLY A 201 7.74 2.94 -7.05
N VAL A 202 9.00 3.32 -7.14
CA VAL A 202 9.76 3.95 -6.04
C VAL A 202 10.58 5.07 -6.64
N ASP A 203 10.31 6.30 -6.20
CA ASP A 203 11.02 7.46 -6.71
C ASP A 203 12.50 7.44 -6.26
N ILE A 204 13.34 8.09 -7.04
CA ILE A 204 14.74 8.31 -6.66
C ILE A 204 14.78 9.47 -5.67
N PRO A 205 15.39 9.31 -4.47
CA PRO A 205 15.48 10.39 -3.52
C PRO A 205 16.26 11.57 -4.09
N GLY A 206 15.66 12.76 -3.96
CA GLY A 206 16.36 14.02 -4.24
C GLY A 206 17.36 14.40 -3.15
N ALA A 207 18.02 15.56 -3.32
CA ALA A 207 18.73 16.17 -2.21
C ALA A 207 17.75 16.50 -1.07
N PRO A 208 18.15 16.38 0.22
CA PRO A 208 17.29 16.72 1.33
C PRO A 208 16.72 18.12 1.21
N ALA A 209 15.40 18.23 1.18
CA ALA A 209 14.73 19.52 1.01
C ALA A 209 14.66 20.32 2.33
N VAL A 210 14.69 19.63 3.48
CA VAL A 210 14.53 20.22 4.80
C VAL A 210 15.61 19.71 5.75
N SER A 211 16.18 20.61 6.55
CA SER A 211 17.00 20.20 7.71
C SER A 211 16.05 19.69 8.81
N LEU A 212 15.74 18.39 8.79
CA LEU A 212 14.92 17.74 9.82
C LEU A 212 15.50 17.84 11.26
N GLY A 213 16.70 18.36 11.42
CA GLY A 213 17.29 18.60 12.74
C GLY A 213 16.50 19.58 13.62
N ALA A 214 15.58 20.37 13.03
CA ALA A 214 14.70 21.27 13.76
C ALA A 214 13.35 20.62 14.14
N GLU A 215 12.94 19.54 13.45
CA GLU A 215 11.64 18.89 13.65
C GLU A 215 11.71 17.63 14.53
N LEU A 216 12.86 16.98 14.59
CA LEU A 216 13.08 15.79 15.43
C LEU A 216 14.00 16.17 16.61
N PRO A 217 13.64 15.82 17.85
CA PRO A 217 14.47 16.08 19.03
C PRO A 217 15.66 15.09 19.07
N LEU A 218 16.54 15.19 18.07
CA LEU A 218 17.72 14.34 17.90
C LEU A 218 18.98 15.16 18.02
N ASN A 219 19.98 14.61 18.73
CA ASN A 219 21.32 15.15 18.78
C ASN A 219 22.17 14.61 17.60
N LYS A 220 23.27 15.27 17.29
CA LYS A 220 24.21 14.81 16.25
C LYS A 220 24.86 13.45 16.57
N SER A 221 24.99 13.14 17.87
CA SER A 221 25.55 11.89 18.35
C SER A 221 24.55 10.75 18.43
N ASP A 222 23.24 11.01 18.26
CA ASP A 222 22.24 9.97 18.34
C ASP A 222 22.32 9.05 17.10
N THR A 223 22.29 7.75 17.32
CA THR A 223 22.11 6.75 16.27
C THR A 223 20.62 6.44 16.12
N VAL A 224 20.14 6.42 14.89
CA VAL A 224 18.69 6.41 14.60
C VAL A 224 18.26 5.11 13.98
N LEU A 225 17.49 4.35 14.74
CA LEU A 225 16.63 3.28 14.23
C LEU A 225 15.34 3.89 13.75
N MET A 226 14.81 3.45 12.60
CA MET A 226 13.56 3.98 12.07
C MET A 226 12.64 2.88 11.59
N THR A 227 11.35 3.03 11.87
CA THR A 227 10.29 2.27 11.21
C THR A 227 9.22 3.21 10.67
N LEU A 228 8.70 2.89 9.48
CA LEU A 228 7.69 3.70 8.79
C LEU A 228 6.52 2.80 8.38
N SER A 229 5.35 2.99 9.03
CA SER A 229 4.17 2.18 8.73
C SER A 229 2.89 2.76 9.35
N ARG A 230 1.74 2.22 8.93
CA ARG A 230 0.53 2.33 9.75
C ARG A 230 0.74 1.55 11.05
N LEU A 231 0.35 2.13 12.19
CA LEU A 231 0.48 1.48 13.49
C LEU A 231 -0.66 0.47 13.70
N GLN A 232 -0.45 -0.73 13.17
CA GLN A 232 -1.37 -1.87 13.20
C GLN A 232 -0.62 -3.09 13.74
N ALA A 233 -1.30 -4.00 14.41
CA ALA A 233 -0.70 -5.19 15.03
C ALA A 233 0.20 -5.99 14.07
N GLY A 234 -0.22 -6.13 12.82
CA GLY A 234 0.57 -6.83 11.79
C GLY A 234 1.87 -6.15 11.39
N LYS A 235 2.09 -4.89 11.77
CA LYS A 235 3.34 -4.16 11.53
C LYS A 235 4.40 -4.40 12.59
N ARG A 236 4.01 -5.00 13.72
CA ARG A 236 4.90 -5.47 14.79
C ARG A 236 5.88 -4.40 15.30
N VAL A 237 5.46 -3.15 15.36
CA VAL A 237 6.29 -2.04 15.88
C VAL A 237 6.68 -2.29 17.34
N ASN A 238 5.86 -3.01 18.09
CA ASN A 238 6.16 -3.47 19.44
C ASN A 238 7.48 -4.24 19.53
N LEU A 239 7.84 -5.05 18.53
CA LEU A 239 9.11 -5.79 18.53
C LEU A 239 10.33 -4.88 18.39
N ALA A 240 10.19 -3.77 17.67
CA ALA A 240 11.26 -2.76 17.60
C ALA A 240 11.46 -2.05 18.94
N ILE A 241 10.37 -1.80 19.70
CA ILE A 241 10.42 -1.21 21.03
C ILE A 241 11.05 -2.20 22.03
N ASP A 242 10.64 -3.49 21.99
CA ASP A 242 11.23 -4.53 22.84
C ASP A 242 12.74 -4.68 22.58
N ALA A 243 13.13 -4.70 21.30
CA ALA A 243 14.53 -4.78 20.93
C ALA A 243 15.33 -3.56 21.42
N LEU A 244 14.76 -2.35 21.31
CA LEU A 244 15.40 -1.12 21.78
C LEU A 244 15.72 -1.18 23.28
N ALA A 245 14.85 -1.78 24.10
CA ALA A 245 15.08 -1.92 25.54
C ALA A 245 16.38 -2.68 25.88
N GLU A 246 16.76 -3.63 25.02
CA GLU A 246 18.05 -4.33 25.17
C GLU A 246 19.20 -3.53 24.55
N VAL A 247 18.99 -2.91 23.38
CA VAL A 247 19.99 -2.13 22.67
C VAL A 247 20.50 -0.95 23.48
N VAL A 248 19.65 -0.20 24.17
CA VAL A 248 20.05 0.98 24.95
C VAL A 248 20.99 0.66 26.12
N LYS A 249 21.11 -0.59 26.53
CA LYS A 249 22.05 -1.02 27.59
C LYS A 249 23.50 -0.90 27.14
N SER A 250 23.78 -1.09 25.83
CA SER A 250 25.11 -0.97 25.24
C SER A 250 25.26 0.26 24.32
N HIS A 251 24.14 0.79 23.80
CA HIS A 251 24.07 1.96 22.93
C HIS A 251 23.08 3.00 23.51
N PRO A 252 23.44 3.72 24.59
CA PRO A 252 22.56 4.68 25.24
C PRO A 252 22.18 5.89 24.34
N GLU A 253 22.93 6.13 23.26
CA GLU A 253 22.63 7.14 22.25
C GLU A 253 21.58 6.69 21.23
N ALA A 254 21.16 5.41 21.23
CA ALA A 254 20.21 4.89 20.26
C ALA A 254 18.82 5.48 20.46
N LYS A 255 18.21 5.90 19.38
CA LYS A 255 16.84 6.42 19.28
C LYS A 255 16.03 5.62 18.26
N LEU A 256 14.78 5.34 18.58
CA LEU A 256 13.82 4.74 17.67
C LEU A 256 12.81 5.79 17.22
N VAL A 257 12.84 6.14 15.94
CA VAL A 257 11.86 7.04 15.32
C VAL A 257 10.76 6.18 14.69
N ILE A 258 9.54 6.30 15.20
CA ILE A 258 8.36 5.60 14.73
C ILE A 258 7.52 6.57 13.91
N VAL A 259 7.60 6.41 12.58
CA VAL A 259 6.88 7.24 11.63
C VAL A 259 5.56 6.58 11.26
N GLY A 260 4.44 7.23 11.58
CA GLY A 260 3.13 6.75 11.20
C GLY A 260 2.04 6.90 12.28
N TYR A 261 0.86 6.43 11.94
CA TYR A 261 -0.33 6.49 12.81
C TYR A 261 -1.15 5.20 12.69
N GLY A 262 -2.01 4.93 13.66
CA GLY A 262 -2.91 3.79 13.64
C GLY A 262 -3.44 3.43 15.03
N GLU A 263 -4.26 2.39 15.07
CA GLU A 263 -4.96 1.92 16.24
C GLU A 263 -4.04 1.44 17.38
N GLU A 264 -2.83 0.97 17.05
CA GLU A 264 -1.86 0.50 18.03
C GLU A 264 -1.09 1.63 18.73
N ARG A 265 -1.26 2.89 18.34
CA ARG A 265 -0.50 4.03 18.87
C ARG A 265 -0.48 4.06 20.41
N LYS A 266 -1.66 3.93 21.01
CA LYS A 266 -1.81 3.97 22.47
C LYS A 266 -1.10 2.81 23.17
N ASN A 267 -1.26 1.59 22.64
CA ASN A 267 -0.62 0.39 23.18
C ASN A 267 0.91 0.49 23.11
N LEU A 268 1.44 1.06 22.03
CA LEU A 268 2.88 1.27 21.84
C LEU A 268 3.43 2.34 22.79
N GLU A 269 2.70 3.42 23.03
CA GLU A 269 3.08 4.43 24.03
C GLU A 269 3.09 3.87 25.46
N GLU A 270 2.08 3.06 25.83
CA GLU A 270 2.03 2.35 27.10
C GLU A 270 3.22 1.39 27.26
N GLN A 271 3.62 0.69 26.18
CA GLN A 271 4.80 -0.18 26.17
C GLN A 271 6.10 0.60 26.38
N VAL A 272 6.27 1.74 25.70
CA VAL A 272 7.43 2.63 25.87
C VAL A 272 7.56 3.10 27.32
N CYS A 273 6.46 3.53 27.93
CA CYS A 273 6.43 3.96 29.34
C CYS A 273 6.77 2.80 30.30
N ALA A 274 6.18 1.61 30.06
CA ALA A 274 6.44 0.44 30.90
C ALA A 274 7.91 -0.03 30.87
N LEU A 275 8.61 0.25 29.76
CA LEU A 275 10.03 -0.10 29.57
C LEU A 275 10.98 1.06 29.93
N GLY A 276 10.47 2.24 30.30
CA GLY A 276 11.29 3.42 30.62
C GLY A 276 12.03 4.01 29.43
N LEU A 277 11.47 3.90 28.23
CA LEU A 277 12.11 4.29 26.97
C LEU A 277 11.66 5.66 26.42
N GLU A 278 10.99 6.50 27.22
CA GLU A 278 10.41 7.77 26.78
C GLU A 278 11.45 8.73 26.19
N LYS A 279 12.71 8.62 26.63
CA LYS A 279 13.82 9.42 26.09
C LYS A 279 14.45 8.83 24.82
N HIS A 280 14.10 7.60 24.47
CA HIS A 280 14.67 6.85 23.36
C HIS A 280 13.72 6.65 22.19
N VAL A 281 12.42 6.85 22.39
CA VAL A 281 11.40 6.63 21.34
C VAL A 281 10.73 7.94 20.95
N ILE A 282 10.72 8.21 19.65
CA ILE A 282 10.09 9.40 19.08
C ILE A 282 8.97 8.94 18.16
N PHE A 283 7.76 9.34 18.47
CA PHE A 283 6.61 9.11 17.61
C PHE A 283 6.29 10.38 16.82
N THR A 284 6.44 10.36 15.52
CA THR A 284 6.19 11.53 14.67
C THR A 284 4.73 11.73 14.31
N GLY A 285 3.90 10.67 14.41
CA GLY A 285 2.58 10.69 13.83
C GLY A 285 2.65 10.58 12.29
N ARG A 286 1.60 11.07 11.63
CA ARG A 286 1.53 11.10 10.16
C ARG A 286 2.44 12.19 9.61
N ILE A 287 3.24 11.86 8.61
CA ILE A 287 4.00 12.81 7.81
C ILE A 287 3.46 12.87 6.37
N SER A 288 3.76 13.94 5.64
CA SER A 288 3.49 13.98 4.20
C SER A 288 4.44 13.02 3.46
N HIS A 289 4.00 12.50 2.31
CA HIS A 289 4.84 11.58 1.52
C HIS A 289 6.14 12.25 1.02
N GLU A 290 6.10 13.54 0.80
CA GLU A 290 7.25 14.35 0.37
C GLU A 290 8.40 14.33 1.38
N LEU A 291 8.09 14.23 2.68
CA LEU A 291 9.08 14.18 3.75
C LEU A 291 9.65 12.78 4.01
N VAL A 292 9.09 11.73 3.39
CA VAL A 292 9.52 10.33 3.67
C VAL A 292 11.00 10.14 3.42
N TYR A 293 11.51 10.66 2.32
CA TYR A 293 12.93 10.53 1.98
C TYR A 293 13.84 11.30 2.93
N ASP A 294 13.43 12.49 3.38
CA ASP A 294 14.17 13.28 4.35
C ASP A 294 14.29 12.54 5.69
N TYR A 295 13.17 11.94 6.15
CA TYR A 295 13.19 11.09 7.33
C TYR A 295 14.11 9.88 7.16
N LEU A 296 13.95 9.15 6.05
CA LEU A 296 14.79 7.97 5.78
C LEU A 296 16.28 8.32 5.69
N GLN A 297 16.63 9.48 5.15
CA GLN A 297 18.04 9.91 5.10
C GLN A 297 18.64 10.10 6.49
N ARG A 298 17.84 10.45 7.51
CA ARG A 298 18.29 10.59 8.89
C ARG A 298 18.48 9.24 9.61
N ALA A 299 17.89 8.16 9.10
CA ALA A 299 18.00 6.84 9.69
C ALA A 299 19.41 6.25 9.47
N ASP A 300 19.96 5.60 10.48
CA ASP A 300 21.15 4.73 10.38
C ASP A 300 20.74 3.31 10.03
N VAL A 301 19.68 2.80 10.66
CA VAL A 301 19.12 1.46 10.39
C VAL A 301 17.60 1.55 10.21
N PHE A 302 17.08 0.97 9.15
CA PHE A 302 15.65 0.86 8.90
C PHE A 302 15.12 -0.52 9.31
N LEU A 303 14.06 -0.53 10.12
CA LEU A 303 13.42 -1.75 10.64
C LEU A 303 12.09 -1.99 9.95
N SER A 304 11.92 -3.16 9.32
CA SER A 304 10.66 -3.61 8.72
C SER A 304 10.34 -5.02 9.21
N LEU A 305 9.45 -5.14 10.22
CA LEU A 305 9.23 -6.38 10.97
C LEU A 305 7.83 -6.98 10.74
N TYR A 306 7.23 -6.76 9.57
CA TYR A 306 5.84 -7.11 9.30
C TYR A 306 5.62 -8.63 9.26
N SER A 307 4.44 -9.05 9.73
CA SER A 307 4.10 -10.48 9.91
C SER A 307 3.71 -11.21 8.62
N ALA A 308 3.33 -10.50 7.55
CA ALA A 308 2.86 -11.15 6.33
C ALA A 308 3.81 -10.98 5.15
N SER A 309 4.26 -9.76 4.91
CA SER A 309 5.27 -9.43 3.90
C SER A 309 5.84 -8.05 4.18
N ASN A 310 7.12 -7.87 3.93
CA ASN A 310 7.80 -6.60 4.07
C ASN A 310 7.95 -5.84 2.73
N LEU A 311 7.50 -6.41 1.61
CA LEU A 311 7.60 -5.82 0.28
C LEU A 311 6.58 -4.70 0.06
N GLY A 312 6.74 -3.61 0.78
CA GLY A 312 5.95 -2.39 0.67
C GLY A 312 6.80 -1.16 0.38
N ASN A 313 6.16 -0.06 0.03
CA ASN A 313 6.84 1.19 -0.31
C ASN A 313 7.92 1.59 0.71
N PRO A 314 7.67 1.54 2.05
CA PRO A 314 8.68 1.96 3.01
C PRO A 314 10.00 1.20 2.92
N LEU A 315 9.95 -0.12 2.68
CA LEU A 315 11.16 -0.91 2.48
C LEU A 315 11.89 -0.49 1.20
N PHE A 316 11.15 -0.33 0.12
CA PHE A 316 11.73 0.05 -1.17
C PHE A 316 12.32 1.47 -1.14
N GLU A 317 11.66 2.39 -0.46
CA GLU A 317 12.13 3.76 -0.23
C GLU A 317 13.41 3.77 0.62
N ALA A 318 13.48 2.95 1.69
CA ALA A 318 14.69 2.77 2.49
C ALA A 318 15.85 2.19 1.68
N MET A 319 15.58 1.23 0.78
CA MET A 319 16.58 0.69 -0.15
C MET A 319 17.10 1.76 -1.11
N ARG A 320 16.23 2.59 -1.70
CA ARG A 320 16.61 3.71 -2.57
C ARG A 320 17.47 4.74 -1.83
N CYS A 321 17.22 4.96 -0.53
CA CYS A 321 18.02 5.81 0.34
C CYS A 321 19.36 5.17 0.75
N GLY A 322 19.64 3.94 0.37
CA GLY A 322 20.88 3.25 0.74
C GLY A 322 20.97 2.99 2.24
N LYS A 323 19.87 2.68 2.91
CA LYS A 323 19.86 2.41 4.35
C LYS A 323 20.22 0.97 4.66
N ALA A 324 20.95 0.74 5.74
CA ALA A 324 21.05 -0.59 6.33
C ALA A 324 19.67 -1.03 6.79
N ILE A 325 19.26 -2.22 6.41
CA ILE A 325 17.91 -2.73 6.63
C ILE A 325 17.98 -4.00 7.48
N ILE A 326 17.14 -4.07 8.52
CA ILE A 326 16.82 -5.33 9.19
C ILE A 326 15.34 -5.63 8.94
N THR A 327 15.06 -6.80 8.41
CA THR A 327 13.71 -7.23 8.09
C THR A 327 13.49 -8.72 8.39
N VAL A 328 12.22 -9.15 8.34
CA VAL A 328 11.83 -10.54 8.63
C VAL A 328 11.54 -11.26 7.33
N ASP A 329 11.95 -12.52 7.24
CA ASP A 329 11.66 -13.39 6.09
C ASP A 329 10.20 -13.88 6.14
N THR A 330 9.31 -13.00 5.69
CA THR A 330 7.87 -13.25 5.59
C THR A 330 7.39 -13.04 4.16
N GLY A 331 6.39 -13.81 3.73
CA GLY A 331 5.90 -13.77 2.36
C GLY A 331 6.99 -14.10 1.34
N THR A 332 7.28 -13.18 0.43
CA THR A 332 8.40 -13.30 -0.52
C THR A 332 9.49 -12.25 -0.29
N THR A 333 9.68 -11.78 0.95
CA THR A 333 10.68 -10.75 1.31
C THR A 333 12.08 -11.15 0.85
N GLY A 334 12.47 -12.44 0.99
CA GLY A 334 13.73 -12.98 0.50
C GLY A 334 13.93 -12.89 -1.02
N SER A 335 12.90 -12.54 -1.81
CA SER A 335 13.08 -12.25 -3.25
C SER A 335 13.78 -10.90 -3.50
N VAL A 336 13.74 -9.99 -2.53
CA VAL A 336 14.29 -8.64 -2.61
C VAL A 336 15.48 -8.46 -1.67
N ILE A 337 15.31 -8.81 -0.40
CA ILE A 337 16.39 -8.73 0.58
C ILE A 337 17.17 -10.04 0.56
N LYS A 338 18.47 -9.94 0.27
CA LYS A 338 19.44 -11.03 0.32
C LYS A 338 20.28 -10.85 1.58
N ASN A 339 20.12 -11.80 2.50
CA ASN A 339 20.80 -11.73 3.78
C ASN A 339 22.31 -11.45 3.61
N GLU A 340 22.85 -10.55 4.42
CA GLU A 340 24.26 -10.11 4.42
C GLU A 340 24.76 -9.45 3.10
N ALA A 341 23.91 -9.34 2.07
CA ALA A 341 24.30 -8.71 0.80
C ALA A 341 23.71 -7.29 0.65
N ASN A 342 22.43 -7.13 0.98
CA ASN A 342 21.70 -5.86 0.86
C ASN A 342 20.73 -5.60 2.03
N GLY A 343 20.94 -6.28 3.14
CA GLY A 343 20.20 -6.15 4.38
C GLY A 343 20.32 -7.41 5.23
N ILE A 344 19.81 -7.35 6.45
CA ILE A 344 19.69 -8.49 7.36
C ILE A 344 18.27 -9.04 7.22
N LEU A 345 18.17 -10.31 6.83
CA LEU A 345 16.91 -11.03 6.65
C LEU A 345 16.76 -12.07 7.76
N LEU A 346 16.07 -11.72 8.83
CA LEU A 346 15.86 -12.60 9.98
C LEU A 346 14.78 -13.64 9.69
N PRO A 347 15.06 -14.92 9.90
CA PRO A 347 14.00 -15.94 9.96
C PRO A 347 13.00 -15.60 11.07
N GLU A 348 11.70 -15.82 10.86
CA GLU A 348 10.67 -15.47 11.84
C GLU A 348 10.90 -16.16 13.22
N LYS A 349 11.48 -17.37 13.23
CA LYS A 349 11.85 -18.09 14.45
C LYS A 349 13.04 -17.50 15.19
N GLU A 350 13.80 -16.61 14.56
CA GLU A 350 15.02 -16.00 15.08
C GLU A 350 14.83 -14.50 15.43
N LEU A 351 13.61 -14.04 15.59
CA LEU A 351 13.30 -12.66 16.00
C LEU A 351 13.90 -12.27 17.37
N SER A 352 14.24 -13.24 18.21
CA SER A 352 14.97 -13.00 19.47
C SER A 352 16.38 -12.46 19.26
N CYS A 353 16.98 -12.65 18.08
CA CYS A 353 18.29 -12.12 17.71
C CYS A 353 18.23 -10.65 17.23
N LEU A 354 17.04 -10.05 17.12
CA LEU A 354 16.89 -8.68 16.64
C LEU A 354 17.73 -7.65 17.41
N PRO A 355 17.78 -7.66 18.75
CA PRO A 355 18.64 -6.74 19.50
C PRO A 355 20.13 -6.88 19.17
N GLU A 356 20.61 -8.12 19.02
CA GLU A 356 22.01 -8.43 18.67
C GLU A 356 22.38 -7.89 17.30
N GLU A 357 21.51 -8.09 16.29
CA GLU A 357 21.73 -7.58 14.95
C GLU A 357 21.68 -6.05 14.88
N ILE A 358 20.80 -5.42 15.68
CA ILE A 358 20.80 -3.97 15.81
C ILE A 358 22.13 -3.49 16.41
N CYS A 359 22.57 -4.06 17.54
CA CYS A 359 23.85 -3.69 18.17
C CYS A 359 25.03 -3.88 17.22
N ARG A 360 25.05 -4.98 16.46
CA ARG A 360 26.09 -5.24 15.45
C ARG A 360 26.17 -4.10 14.43
N LEU A 361 25.01 -3.72 13.87
CA LEU A 361 24.97 -2.64 12.89
C LEU A 361 25.25 -1.27 13.51
N LEU A 362 24.84 -0.99 14.75
CA LEU A 362 25.18 0.29 15.39
C LEU A 362 26.68 0.42 15.70
N SER A 363 27.36 -0.68 16.01
CA SER A 363 28.79 -0.71 16.30
C SER A 363 29.70 -0.65 15.07
N ASP A 364 29.20 -1.02 13.89
CA ASP A 364 29.96 -1.12 12.64
C ASP A 364 29.37 -0.21 11.54
N GLU A 365 29.94 0.98 11.39
CA GLU A 365 29.52 1.95 10.37
C GLU A 365 29.83 1.46 8.95
N ASP A 366 30.96 0.78 8.76
CA ASP A 366 31.37 0.28 7.45
C ASP A 366 30.41 -0.83 6.98
N GLU A 367 29.97 -1.68 7.89
CA GLU A 367 28.97 -2.69 7.62
C GLU A 367 27.61 -2.07 7.27
N ARG A 368 27.17 -1.04 8.01
CA ARG A 368 25.93 -0.29 7.65
C ARG A 368 26.03 0.29 6.24
N LYS A 369 27.16 0.91 5.89
CA LYS A 369 27.40 1.48 4.55
C LYS A 369 27.38 0.39 3.49
N ARG A 370 28.08 -0.72 3.70
CA ARG A 370 28.15 -1.84 2.77
C ARG A 370 26.77 -2.41 2.45
N LEU A 371 25.96 -2.68 3.47
CA LEU A 371 24.61 -3.20 3.31
C LEU A 371 23.69 -2.17 2.64
N GLY A 372 23.78 -0.91 3.03
CA GLY A 372 23.03 0.19 2.43
C GLY A 372 23.34 0.39 0.94
N GLU A 373 24.60 0.36 0.56
CA GLU A 373 25.05 0.41 -0.85
C GLU A 373 24.52 -0.79 -1.64
N GLY A 374 24.56 -1.99 -1.03
CA GLY A 374 23.96 -3.19 -1.61
C GLY A 374 22.45 -3.04 -1.83
N ALA A 375 21.73 -2.48 -0.84
CA ALA A 375 20.30 -2.20 -0.94
C ALA A 375 20.01 -1.20 -2.05
N LYS A 376 20.74 -0.09 -2.12
CA LYS A 376 20.59 0.94 -3.14
C LYS A 376 20.85 0.40 -4.53
N ARG A 377 21.95 -0.33 -4.72
CA ARG A 377 22.30 -0.94 -6.01
C ARG A 377 21.19 -1.88 -6.48
N PHE A 378 20.71 -2.76 -5.60
CA PHE A 378 19.60 -3.66 -5.94
C PHE A 378 18.36 -2.87 -6.36
N ALA A 379 18.01 -1.80 -5.63
CA ALA A 379 16.87 -0.97 -5.94
C ALA A 379 17.02 -0.26 -7.28
N ASP A 380 18.21 0.29 -7.57
CA ASP A 380 18.49 1.00 -8.83
C ASP A 380 18.41 0.07 -10.05
N GLU A 381 18.79 -1.19 -9.91
CA GLU A 381 18.75 -2.18 -10.99
C GLU A 381 17.38 -2.85 -11.18
N ASN A 382 16.56 -2.92 -10.12
CA ASN A 382 15.38 -3.81 -10.13
C ASN A 382 14.03 -3.11 -9.90
N PHE A 383 14.03 -1.83 -9.47
CA PHE A 383 12.78 -1.12 -9.21
C PHE A 383 12.55 -0.03 -10.25
N TRP A 384 11.35 0.00 -10.77
CA TRP A 384 10.87 1.13 -11.56
C TRP A 384 10.66 2.36 -10.67
N THR A 385 10.84 3.53 -11.24
CA THR A 385 10.27 4.77 -10.69
C THR A 385 8.75 4.75 -10.83
N TRP A 386 8.06 5.65 -10.14
CA TRP A 386 6.62 5.78 -10.33
C TRP A 386 6.27 6.17 -11.76
N ASP A 387 7.05 7.04 -12.39
CA ASP A 387 6.80 7.45 -13.78
C ASP A 387 6.91 6.28 -14.75
N GLU A 388 7.95 5.46 -14.64
CA GLU A 388 8.13 4.24 -15.45
C GLU A 388 6.98 3.25 -15.21
N ARG A 389 6.62 3.06 -13.93
CA ARG A 389 5.54 2.15 -13.54
C ARG A 389 4.18 2.58 -14.12
N ILE A 390 3.87 3.87 -14.05
CA ILE A 390 2.63 4.44 -14.57
C ILE A 390 2.64 4.46 -16.09
N ALA A 391 3.75 4.83 -16.73
CA ALA A 391 3.87 4.79 -18.18
C ALA A 391 3.64 3.37 -18.74
N ALA A 392 4.15 2.33 -18.06
CA ALA A 392 3.88 0.95 -18.41
C ALA A 392 2.38 0.61 -18.28
N GLU A 393 1.71 1.05 -17.22
CA GLU A 393 0.27 0.83 -17.00
C GLU A 393 -0.55 1.53 -18.09
N ILE A 394 -0.28 2.81 -18.36
CA ILE A 394 -0.97 3.60 -19.38
C ILE A 394 -0.81 2.95 -20.77
N ARG A 395 0.39 2.49 -21.12
CA ARG A 395 0.64 1.80 -22.39
C ARG A 395 -0.23 0.55 -22.56
N GLU A 396 -0.28 -0.31 -21.53
CA GLU A 396 -1.06 -1.54 -21.58
C GLU A 396 -2.57 -1.27 -21.60
N VAL A 397 -3.02 -0.26 -20.86
CA VAL A 397 -4.43 0.16 -20.84
C VAL A 397 -4.84 0.78 -22.17
N THR A 398 -3.99 1.64 -22.74
CA THR A 398 -4.25 2.24 -24.05
C THR A 398 -4.39 1.18 -25.15
N ALA A 399 -3.60 0.12 -25.07
CA ALA A 399 -3.66 -1.00 -26.02
C ALA A 399 -4.94 -1.84 -25.95
N LEU A 400 -5.82 -1.60 -24.96
CA LEU A 400 -7.15 -2.21 -24.89
C LEU A 400 -8.19 -1.46 -25.73
N LEU A 401 -7.94 -0.20 -26.05
CA LEU A 401 -8.81 0.60 -26.92
C LEU A 401 -8.51 0.32 -28.40
N PRO A 402 -9.51 0.45 -29.27
CA PRO A 402 -9.27 0.37 -30.70
C PRO A 402 -8.28 1.46 -31.14
N PRO A 403 -7.50 1.21 -32.22
CA PRO A 403 -6.62 2.24 -32.76
C PRO A 403 -7.43 3.48 -33.17
N GLU A 404 -6.86 4.65 -32.93
CA GLU A 404 -7.50 5.90 -33.35
C GLU A 404 -7.71 5.86 -34.88
N ARG A 405 -8.95 6.03 -35.31
CA ARG A 405 -9.25 6.17 -36.74
C ARG A 405 -8.68 7.52 -37.18
N ASN A 406 -7.64 7.45 -38.03
CA ASN A 406 -7.12 8.64 -38.74
C ASN A 406 -8.20 9.31 -39.60
#